data_a385a964ebc15600fb0341d1efbc5b7b
#
_entry.id   a385a964ebc15600fb0341d1efbc5b7b
#
_cell.length_a   1.000
_cell.length_b   1.000
_cell.length_c   1.000
_cell.angle_alpha   90.00
_cell.angle_beta   90.00
_cell.angle_gamma   90.00
#
_symmetry.space_group_name_H-M   'P 1'
#
loop_
_entity.id
_entity.type
_entity.pdbx_description
1 polymer ?
#
loop_
_entity_poly.entity_id
_entity_poly.type
_entity_poly.pdbx_seq_one_letter_code
_entity_poly.pdbx_strand_id
1 'polypeptide(L)'
;RQMCIRDSFPPIGKATFGTLSDAGDPETGHCRNFEKHIFGTHIAEVEVDTELGTVDVLRYVAVHDCGQVINPMLLTGQIEGGISMGLGQALFEDMKEDPETGRLINNSFTDYLLPTSMDMPLEMKVDFLQTPDEDGPFGALGIGEATPCPVLPAIANAVYNAIGVQIRELPLTPQRVLEYLHKACLLYTSDA
;
A
#
# COMPACT_ATOMS: atom_id res chain seq x y z
N ARG A 1 36.01 -21.70 -13.94
CA ARG A 1 35.44 -22.90 -14.61
C ARG A 1 33.94 -22.80 -14.91
N GLN A 2 33.17 -22.05 -14.16
CA GLN A 2 31.73 -21.87 -14.45
C GLN A 2 31.43 -20.91 -15.60
N MET A 3 32.32 -20.00 -15.94
CA MET A 3 32.11 -19.07 -17.06
C MET A 3 32.24 -19.74 -18.45
N CYS A 4 33.07 -20.76 -18.60
CA CYS A 4 33.28 -21.44 -19.88
C CYS A 4 32.13 -22.40 -20.28
N ILE A 5 31.24 -22.76 -19.33
CA ILE A 5 30.09 -23.64 -19.59
C ILE A 5 28.87 -22.84 -20.06
N ARG A 6 28.87 -21.51 -19.83
CA ARG A 6 27.75 -20.63 -20.16
C ARG A 6 27.50 -20.42 -21.64
N ASP A 7 28.50 -20.58 -22.45
CA ASP A 7 28.42 -20.24 -23.88
C ASP A 7 27.85 -21.36 -24.73
N SER A 8 27.86 -22.62 -24.26
CA SER A 8 27.40 -23.76 -25.02
C SER A 8 26.02 -24.29 -24.66
N PHE A 9 25.69 -24.34 -23.38
CA PHE A 9 24.37 -24.78 -22.89
C PHE A 9 24.01 -24.03 -21.58
N PRO A 10 23.10 -23.08 -21.63
CA PRO A 10 22.62 -22.44 -20.38
C PRO A 10 21.98 -23.52 -19.51
N PRO A 11 22.32 -23.60 -18.21
CA PRO A 11 21.65 -24.50 -17.29
C PRO A 11 20.17 -24.03 -17.14
N ILE A 12 19.25 -24.88 -17.56
CA ILE A 12 17.83 -24.62 -17.50
C ILE A 12 17.23 -25.54 -16.44
N GLY A 13 16.67 -24.94 -15.38
CA GLY A 13 15.80 -25.61 -14.41
C GLY A 13 14.36 -25.18 -14.66
N LYS A 14 13.43 -26.14 -14.64
CA LYS A 14 11.99 -25.86 -14.67
C LYS A 14 11.37 -26.51 -13.44
N ALA A 15 10.56 -25.72 -12.74
CA ALA A 15 9.73 -26.21 -11.66
C ALA A 15 8.35 -25.56 -11.76
N THR A 16 7.33 -26.30 -11.34
CA THR A 16 5.95 -25.80 -11.27
C THR A 16 5.50 -25.94 -9.83
N PHE A 17 4.99 -24.86 -9.29
CA PHE A 17 4.30 -24.84 -8.03
C PHE A 17 2.82 -24.52 -8.28
N GLY A 18 1.94 -25.27 -7.65
CA GLY A 18 0.51 -25.06 -7.75
C GLY A 18 -0.15 -25.34 -6.41
N THR A 19 -1.07 -24.47 -6.01
CA THR A 19 -1.94 -24.69 -4.86
C THR A 19 -3.27 -25.27 -5.34
N LEU A 20 -3.91 -26.06 -4.50
CA LEU A 20 -5.28 -26.51 -4.74
C LEU A 20 -6.22 -25.32 -4.50
N SER A 21 -6.85 -24.83 -5.55
CA SER A 21 -7.92 -23.84 -5.43
C SER A 21 -9.27 -24.54 -5.51
N ASP A 22 -10.21 -24.13 -4.68
CA ASP A 22 -11.60 -24.57 -4.75
C ASP A 22 -12.30 -23.87 -5.92
N ALA A 23 -13.06 -24.60 -6.69
CA ALA A 23 -13.81 -24.07 -7.83
C ALA A 23 -14.94 -23.09 -7.42
N GLY A 24 -15.22 -22.98 -6.13
CA GLY A 24 -16.29 -22.17 -5.60
C GLY A 24 -17.68 -22.81 -5.72
N ASP A 25 -18.58 -22.38 -4.88
CA ASP A 25 -19.97 -22.76 -4.91
C ASP A 25 -20.69 -21.94 -6.00
N PRO A 26 -21.23 -22.57 -7.05
CA PRO A 26 -21.89 -21.86 -8.15
C PRO A 26 -23.18 -21.13 -7.74
N GLU A 27 -23.81 -21.51 -6.61
CA GLU A 27 -25.05 -20.90 -6.15
C GLU A 27 -24.80 -19.68 -5.25
N THR A 28 -23.78 -19.73 -4.41
CA THR A 28 -23.48 -18.66 -3.42
C THR A 28 -22.31 -17.78 -3.80
N GLY A 29 -21.51 -18.20 -4.78
CA GLY A 29 -20.26 -17.53 -5.15
C GLY A 29 -19.14 -17.65 -4.09
N HIS A 30 -19.38 -18.38 -3.00
CA HIS A 30 -18.40 -18.59 -1.96
C HIS A 30 -17.31 -19.55 -2.44
N CYS A 31 -16.07 -19.16 -2.31
CA CYS A 31 -14.91 -19.98 -2.66
C CYS A 31 -13.80 -19.82 -1.63
N ARG A 32 -13.02 -20.88 -1.46
CA ARG A 32 -11.74 -20.84 -0.72
C ARG A 32 -10.58 -20.70 -1.71
N ASN A 33 -10.54 -19.58 -2.41
CA ASN A 33 -9.49 -19.33 -3.39
C ASN A 33 -8.14 -18.93 -2.74
N PHE A 34 -8.16 -18.68 -1.44
CA PHE A 34 -7.00 -18.23 -0.69
C PHE A 34 -6.65 -19.29 0.34
N GLU A 35 -5.66 -20.10 0.05
CA GLU A 35 -5.12 -21.07 1.02
C GLU A 35 -4.13 -20.39 1.98
N LYS A 36 -3.55 -19.27 1.55
CA LYS A 36 -2.49 -18.57 2.26
C LYS A 36 -2.88 -17.12 2.53
N HIS A 37 -2.54 -16.68 3.73
CA HIS A 37 -2.75 -15.31 4.17
C HIS A 37 -1.40 -14.69 4.52
N ILE A 38 -1.22 -13.44 4.10
CA ILE A 38 -0.08 -12.63 4.48
C ILE A 38 -0.55 -11.65 5.54
N PHE A 39 0.20 -11.50 6.60
CA PHE A 39 -0.09 -10.57 7.65
C PHE A 39 0.90 -9.40 7.59
N GLY A 40 0.39 -8.19 7.82
CA GLY A 40 1.21 -7.00 7.87
C GLY A 40 0.65 -6.00 8.87
N THR A 41 1.55 -5.28 9.53
CA THR A 41 1.21 -4.18 10.42
C THR A 41 2.00 -2.96 10.01
N HIS A 42 1.30 -1.84 9.81
CA HIS A 42 1.90 -0.57 9.45
C HIS A 42 1.58 0.50 10.50
N ILE A 43 2.56 1.36 10.76
CA ILE A 43 2.44 2.50 11.67
C ILE A 43 2.97 3.72 10.93
N ALA A 44 2.16 4.78 10.89
CA ALA A 44 2.53 6.06 10.34
C ALA A 44 2.54 7.14 11.41
N GLU A 45 3.52 8.02 11.38
CA GLU A 45 3.55 9.28 12.12
C GLU A 45 3.45 10.42 11.11
N VAL A 46 2.48 11.29 11.34
CA VAL A 46 2.17 12.39 10.41
C VAL A 46 2.19 13.74 11.12
N GLU A 47 2.50 14.77 10.36
CA GLU A 47 2.26 16.17 10.69
C GLU A 47 1.18 16.71 9.76
N VAL A 48 0.19 17.41 10.33
CA VAL A 48 -0.91 18.00 9.56
C VAL A 48 -0.94 19.50 9.80
N ASP A 49 -0.76 20.26 8.73
CA ASP A 49 -1.00 21.70 8.76
C ASP A 49 -2.50 21.98 8.59
N THR A 50 -3.12 22.44 9.66
CA THR A 50 -4.58 22.71 9.67
C THR A 50 -4.98 24.00 8.97
N GLU A 51 -4.04 24.88 8.63
CA GLU A 51 -4.29 26.10 7.86
C GLU A 51 -4.17 25.84 6.35
N LEU A 52 -3.22 24.99 5.95
CA LEU A 52 -2.99 24.64 4.55
C LEU A 52 -3.65 23.31 4.14
N GLY A 53 -3.99 22.46 5.11
CA GLY A 53 -4.54 21.13 4.87
C GLY A 53 -3.50 20.11 4.39
N THR A 54 -2.21 20.42 4.42
CA THR A 54 -1.16 19.52 4.00
C THR A 54 -0.89 18.44 5.05
N VAL A 55 -0.53 17.25 4.57
CA VAL A 55 -0.19 16.08 5.39
C VAL A 55 1.20 15.60 5.01
N ASP A 56 2.12 15.65 5.96
CA ASP A 56 3.48 15.16 5.82
C ASP A 56 3.66 13.89 6.63
N VAL A 57 4.14 12.81 6.00
CA VAL A 57 4.48 11.56 6.68
C VAL A 57 5.91 11.63 7.17
N LEU A 58 6.11 11.79 8.47
CA LEU A 58 7.42 11.99 9.08
C LEU A 58 8.18 10.68 9.23
N ARG A 59 7.50 9.65 9.76
CA ARG A 59 8.06 8.32 9.99
C ARG A 59 7.07 7.24 9.59
N TYR A 60 7.63 6.15 9.07
CA TYR A 60 6.82 5.01 8.66
C TYR A 60 7.48 3.69 9.06
N VAL A 61 6.70 2.80 9.65
CA VAL A 61 7.16 1.45 10.04
C VAL A 61 6.24 0.42 9.42
N ALA A 62 6.81 -0.56 8.76
CA ALA A 62 6.09 -1.69 8.18
C ALA A 62 6.73 -3.01 8.60
N VAL A 63 5.92 -3.93 9.08
CA VAL A 63 6.32 -5.30 9.43
C VAL A 63 5.40 -6.28 8.73
N HIS A 64 5.97 -7.21 7.96
CA HIS A 64 5.21 -8.24 7.25
C HIS A 64 5.68 -9.64 7.63
N ASP A 65 4.75 -10.58 7.71
CA ASP A 65 5.04 -12.00 7.69
C ASP A 65 4.90 -12.50 6.25
N CYS A 66 6.01 -12.89 5.66
CA CYS A 66 6.11 -13.34 4.28
C CYS A 66 6.64 -14.78 4.15
N GLY A 67 6.51 -15.56 5.22
CA GLY A 67 7.10 -16.89 5.28
C GLY A 67 8.63 -16.84 5.30
N GLN A 68 9.27 -17.79 4.67
CA GLN A 68 10.74 -17.82 4.57
C GLN A 68 11.23 -16.71 3.62
N VAL A 69 12.09 -15.84 4.12
CA VAL A 69 12.72 -14.79 3.30
C VAL A 69 13.80 -15.40 2.40
N ILE A 70 13.59 -15.32 1.10
CA ILE A 70 14.55 -15.83 0.11
C ILE A 70 15.66 -14.81 -0.18
N ASN A 71 15.28 -13.54 -0.34
CA ASN A 71 16.21 -12.45 -0.58
C ASN A 71 15.79 -11.20 0.22
N PRO A 72 16.44 -10.92 1.35
CA PRO A 72 16.08 -9.78 2.20
C PRO A 72 16.12 -8.42 1.50
N MET A 73 17.12 -8.19 0.64
CA MET A 73 17.27 -6.92 -0.08
C MET A 73 16.12 -6.68 -1.05
N LEU A 74 15.73 -7.69 -1.82
CA LEU A 74 14.61 -7.57 -2.76
C LEU A 74 13.27 -7.47 -2.01
N LEU A 75 13.12 -8.18 -0.90
CA LEU A 75 11.93 -8.09 -0.06
C LEU A 75 11.76 -6.70 0.54
N THR A 76 12.82 -6.13 1.11
CA THR A 76 12.81 -4.75 1.61
C THR A 76 12.40 -3.77 0.53
N GLY A 77 13.01 -3.85 -0.66
CA GLY A 77 12.64 -2.99 -1.78
C GLY A 77 11.18 -3.17 -2.25
N GLN A 78 10.63 -4.37 -2.15
CA GLN A 78 9.22 -4.62 -2.47
C GLN A 78 8.28 -3.95 -1.44
N ILE A 79 8.62 -4.03 -0.16
CA ILE A 79 7.83 -3.40 0.90
C ILE A 79 7.92 -1.87 0.80
N GLU A 80 9.11 -1.31 0.63
CA GLU A 80 9.31 0.14 0.45
C GLU A 80 8.58 0.66 -0.80
N GLY A 81 8.63 -0.07 -1.90
CA GLY A 81 7.86 0.25 -3.11
C GLY A 81 6.35 0.22 -2.89
N GLY A 82 5.85 -0.75 -2.12
CA GLY A 82 4.45 -0.82 -1.73
C GLY A 82 4.02 0.34 -0.82
N ILE A 83 4.89 0.77 0.10
CA ILE A 83 4.64 1.96 0.93
C ILE A 83 4.55 3.20 0.05
N SER A 84 5.47 3.38 -0.89
CA SER A 84 5.46 4.50 -1.83
C SER A 84 4.17 4.53 -2.67
N MET A 85 3.74 3.39 -3.20
CA MET A 85 2.48 3.26 -3.93
C MET A 85 1.27 3.62 -3.06
N GLY A 86 1.18 3.06 -1.86
CA GLY A 86 0.07 3.34 -0.95
C GLY A 86 0.06 4.79 -0.46
N LEU A 87 1.23 5.41 -0.28
CA LEU A 87 1.35 6.84 0.06
C LEU A 87 0.82 7.71 -1.08
N GLY A 88 1.15 7.36 -2.33
CA GLY A 88 0.59 8.02 -3.51
C GLY A 88 -0.93 7.99 -3.52
N GLN A 89 -1.52 6.82 -3.33
CA GLN A 89 -2.97 6.64 -3.27
C GLN A 89 -3.62 7.36 -2.07
N ALA A 90 -2.90 7.45 -0.94
CA ALA A 90 -3.44 8.09 0.25
C ALA A 90 -3.45 9.62 0.16
N LEU A 91 -2.47 10.26 -0.49
CA LEU A 91 -2.24 11.70 -0.41
C LEU A 91 -2.31 12.44 -1.75
N PHE A 92 -1.99 11.79 -2.88
CA PHE A 92 -1.71 12.50 -4.15
C PHE A 92 -2.60 12.06 -5.32
N GLU A 93 -2.82 10.77 -5.49
CA GLU A 93 -3.40 10.19 -6.70
C GLU A 93 -4.93 10.37 -6.74
N ASP A 94 -5.37 11.51 -7.26
CA ASP A 94 -6.79 11.86 -7.38
C ASP A 94 -7.24 11.74 -8.85
N MET A 95 -7.81 10.59 -9.20
CA MET A 95 -8.32 10.34 -10.54
C MET A 95 -9.65 11.08 -10.75
N LYS A 96 -9.66 12.05 -11.67
CA LYS A 96 -10.83 12.88 -11.97
C LYS A 96 -11.48 12.48 -13.28
N GLU A 97 -12.73 12.08 -13.20
CA GLU A 97 -13.53 11.72 -14.37
C GLU A 97 -14.59 12.80 -14.65
N ASP A 98 -14.81 13.05 -15.92
CA ASP A 98 -15.94 13.86 -16.39
C ASP A 98 -17.23 13.05 -16.19
N PRO A 99 -18.18 13.54 -15.37
CA PRO A 99 -19.39 12.79 -15.02
C PRO A 99 -20.32 12.55 -16.21
N GLU A 100 -20.23 13.35 -17.29
CA GLU A 100 -21.08 13.20 -18.47
C GLU A 100 -20.49 12.21 -19.48
N THR A 101 -19.16 12.18 -19.62
CA THR A 101 -18.50 11.40 -20.67
C THR A 101 -17.71 10.20 -20.16
N GLY A 102 -17.44 10.12 -18.86
CA GLY A 102 -16.56 9.11 -18.24
C GLY A 102 -15.10 9.25 -18.66
N ARG A 103 -14.70 10.37 -19.25
CA ARG A 103 -13.31 10.59 -19.66
C ARG A 103 -12.49 11.10 -18.48
N LEU A 104 -11.25 10.60 -18.37
CA LEU A 104 -10.29 11.17 -17.43
C LEU A 104 -9.96 12.62 -17.82
N ILE A 105 -10.14 13.54 -16.86
CA ILE A 105 -9.82 14.97 -17.04
C ILE A 105 -8.32 15.19 -16.86
N ASN A 106 -7.72 14.52 -15.85
CA ASN A 106 -6.31 14.63 -15.50
C ASN A 106 -5.53 13.40 -15.97
N ASN A 107 -5.42 13.23 -17.28
CA ASN A 107 -4.82 12.05 -17.92
C ASN A 107 -3.32 12.17 -18.22
N SER A 108 -2.62 13.08 -17.57
CA SER A 108 -1.18 13.26 -17.71
C SER A 108 -0.49 13.40 -16.36
N PHE A 109 0.82 13.09 -16.28
CA PHE A 109 1.60 13.28 -15.06
C PHE A 109 1.79 14.75 -14.63
N THR A 110 1.33 15.70 -15.41
CA THR A 110 1.26 17.10 -15.01
C THR A 110 0.13 17.34 -14.00
N ASP A 111 -0.98 16.62 -14.17
CA ASP A 111 -2.21 16.85 -13.42
C ASP A 111 -2.58 15.66 -12.52
N TYR A 112 -2.14 14.45 -12.88
CA TYR A 112 -2.22 13.27 -12.03
C TYR A 112 -0.90 13.11 -11.31
N LEU A 113 -0.89 13.52 -10.04
CA LEU A 113 0.33 13.61 -9.25
C LEU A 113 0.70 12.23 -8.68
N LEU A 114 1.95 11.83 -8.92
CA LEU A 114 2.58 10.71 -8.26
C LEU A 114 3.56 11.21 -7.21
N PRO A 115 3.72 10.51 -6.08
CA PRO A 115 4.72 10.89 -5.09
C PRO A 115 6.13 10.76 -5.66
N THR A 116 6.98 11.67 -5.28
CA THR A 116 8.41 11.66 -5.60
C THR A 116 9.22 11.18 -4.39
N SER A 117 10.52 11.04 -4.55
CA SER A 117 11.42 10.72 -3.43
C SER A 117 11.43 11.79 -2.33
N MET A 118 10.98 13.02 -2.64
CA MET A 118 10.89 14.10 -1.67
C MET A 118 9.64 14.02 -0.79
N ASP A 119 8.64 13.27 -1.23
CA ASP A 119 7.38 13.06 -0.52
C ASP A 119 7.42 11.81 0.39
N MET A 120 8.55 11.07 0.34
CA MET A 120 8.74 9.88 1.16
C MET A 120 9.07 10.26 2.60
N PRO A 121 8.66 9.44 3.58
CA PRO A 121 9.03 9.63 4.98
C PRO A 121 10.55 9.74 5.15
N LEU A 122 10.99 10.70 5.97
CA LEU A 122 12.42 10.86 6.29
C LEU A 122 13.01 9.62 6.97
N GLU A 123 12.20 8.91 7.73
CA GLU A 123 12.56 7.66 8.38
C GLU A 123 11.56 6.56 8.00
N MET A 124 12.03 5.61 7.23
CA MET A 124 11.26 4.42 6.86
C MET A 124 11.95 3.18 7.43
N LYS A 125 11.22 2.41 8.26
CA LYS A 125 11.69 1.15 8.82
C LYS A 125 10.85 0.01 8.30
N VAL A 126 11.52 -0.94 7.68
CA VAL A 126 10.93 -2.18 7.19
C VAL A 126 11.52 -3.34 7.96
N ASP A 127 10.66 -4.21 8.47
CA ASP A 127 11.05 -5.47 9.09
C ASP A 127 10.11 -6.58 8.63
N PHE A 128 10.51 -7.82 8.85
CA PHE A 128 9.72 -8.97 8.46
C PHE A 128 9.88 -10.13 9.44
N LEU A 129 8.74 -10.76 9.70
CA LEU A 129 8.70 -12.03 10.42
C LEU A 129 8.91 -13.17 9.42
N GLN A 130 9.55 -14.21 9.87
CA GLN A 130 9.79 -15.40 9.07
C GLN A 130 9.07 -16.60 9.72
N THR A 131 7.85 -16.83 9.25
CA THR A 131 7.07 -18.01 9.61
C THR A 131 6.99 -18.92 8.39
N PRO A 132 7.95 -19.87 8.19
CA PRO A 132 7.98 -20.69 6.99
C PRO A 132 6.67 -21.43 6.80
N ASP A 133 6.13 -21.33 5.58
CA ASP A 133 4.91 -22.01 5.20
C ASP A 133 5.20 -23.43 4.73
N GLU A 134 4.45 -24.42 5.25
CA GLU A 134 4.71 -25.84 4.95
C GLU A 134 4.50 -26.18 3.46
N ASP A 135 3.56 -25.50 2.79
CA ASP A 135 3.20 -25.76 1.39
C ASP A 135 3.81 -24.72 0.43
N GLY A 136 4.44 -23.66 0.95
CA GLY A 136 5.09 -22.63 0.13
C GLY A 136 6.41 -23.11 -0.49
N PRO A 137 6.76 -22.65 -1.70
CA PRO A 137 8.05 -22.99 -2.31
C PRO A 137 9.19 -22.47 -1.42
N PHE A 138 9.97 -23.40 -0.87
CA PHE A 138 11.00 -23.11 0.15
C PHE A 138 10.46 -22.45 1.43
N GLY A 139 9.19 -22.60 1.73
CA GLY A 139 8.55 -21.96 2.87
C GLY A 139 8.20 -20.47 2.66
N ALA A 140 8.38 -19.95 1.45
CA ALA A 140 8.10 -18.55 1.13
C ALA A 140 6.63 -18.32 0.79
N LEU A 141 6.13 -17.13 1.15
CA LEU A 141 4.84 -16.59 0.72
C LEU A 141 5.04 -15.43 -0.26
N GLY A 142 4.05 -15.19 -1.11
CA GLY A 142 4.08 -14.05 -2.01
C GLY A 142 3.83 -12.74 -1.26
N ILE A 143 4.56 -11.66 -1.59
CA ILE A 143 4.46 -10.35 -0.92
C ILE A 143 4.12 -9.22 -1.92
N GLY A 144 3.78 -9.54 -3.16
CA GLY A 144 3.66 -8.58 -4.25
C GLY A 144 2.86 -7.32 -3.91
N GLU A 145 1.54 -7.47 -3.74
CA GLU A 145 0.62 -6.34 -3.52
C GLU A 145 -0.03 -6.34 -2.13
N ALA A 146 0.48 -7.15 -1.19
CA ALA A 146 0.03 -7.10 0.19
C ALA A 146 0.56 -5.86 0.92
N THR A 147 1.63 -5.26 0.42
CA THR A 147 2.34 -4.15 1.06
C THR A 147 1.62 -2.80 0.95
N PRO A 148 0.96 -2.39 -0.15
CA PRO A 148 0.24 -1.12 -0.22
C PRO A 148 -1.07 -1.14 0.58
N CYS A 149 -1.70 -2.29 0.78
CA CYS A 149 -3.01 -2.37 1.43
C CYS A 149 -3.09 -1.71 2.82
N PRO A 150 -2.15 -1.93 3.75
CA PRO A 150 -2.21 -1.32 5.08
C PRO A 150 -1.80 0.16 5.08
N VAL A 151 -1.24 0.70 4.00
CA VAL A 151 -0.71 2.08 3.98
C VAL A 151 -1.82 3.11 4.09
N LEU A 152 -2.88 2.95 3.28
CA LEU A 152 -3.99 3.89 3.26
C LEU A 152 -4.64 4.02 4.65
N PRO A 153 -5.05 2.93 5.32
CA PRO A 153 -5.65 3.03 6.65
C PRO A 153 -4.65 3.49 7.72
N ALA A 154 -3.36 3.17 7.61
CA ALA A 154 -2.36 3.66 8.57
C ALA A 154 -2.25 5.19 8.52
N ILE A 155 -2.16 5.78 7.33
CA ILE A 155 -2.09 7.23 7.15
C ILE A 155 -3.42 7.88 7.55
N ALA A 156 -4.57 7.35 7.12
CA ALA A 156 -5.87 7.89 7.46
C ALA A 156 -6.13 7.90 8.98
N ASN A 157 -5.72 6.84 9.69
CA ASN A 157 -5.82 6.77 11.15
C ASN A 157 -4.85 7.74 11.84
N ALA A 158 -3.64 7.92 11.30
CA ALA A 158 -2.68 8.88 11.84
C ALA A 158 -3.20 10.32 11.69
N VAL A 159 -3.77 10.67 10.53
CA VAL A 159 -4.42 11.97 10.31
C VAL A 159 -5.60 12.15 11.25
N TYR A 160 -6.46 11.14 11.40
CA TYR A 160 -7.55 11.20 12.39
C TYR A 160 -7.04 11.47 13.81
N ASN A 161 -5.96 10.81 14.22
CA ASN A 161 -5.36 11.02 15.54
C ASN A 161 -4.79 12.43 15.70
N ALA A 162 -4.27 13.02 14.61
CA ALA A 162 -3.68 14.37 14.64
C ALA A 162 -4.74 15.47 14.73
N ILE A 163 -5.84 15.36 13.99
CA ILE A 163 -6.84 16.45 13.86
C ILE A 163 -8.19 16.16 14.51
N GLY A 164 -8.43 14.92 14.97
CA GLY A 164 -9.71 14.53 15.59
C GLY A 164 -10.89 14.41 14.63
N VAL A 165 -10.69 14.59 13.33
CA VAL A 165 -11.73 14.54 12.29
C VAL A 165 -11.54 13.34 11.40
N GLN A 166 -12.56 12.48 11.30
CA GLN A 166 -12.50 11.30 10.44
C GLN A 166 -12.81 11.66 9.00
N ILE A 167 -11.82 11.54 8.12
CA ILE A 167 -11.96 11.69 6.68
C ILE A 167 -12.15 10.31 6.06
N ARG A 168 -13.22 10.11 5.31
CA ARG A 168 -13.61 8.80 4.74
C ARG A 168 -13.41 8.73 3.23
N GLU A 169 -12.86 9.76 2.64
CA GLU A 169 -12.60 9.89 1.22
C GLU A 169 -11.12 10.07 0.98
N LEU A 170 -10.57 9.33 0.03
CA LEU A 170 -9.18 9.41 -0.40
C LEU A 170 -9.08 9.96 -1.83
N PRO A 171 -7.94 10.52 -2.20
CA PRO A 171 -6.77 10.86 -1.39
C PRO A 171 -7.04 12.00 -0.39
N LEU A 172 -6.24 12.10 0.67
CA LEU A 172 -6.30 13.16 1.67
C LEU A 172 -5.62 14.42 1.13
N THR A 173 -6.17 14.97 0.04
CA THR A 173 -5.67 16.21 -0.55
C THR A 173 -5.85 17.38 0.42
N PRO A 174 -4.99 18.42 0.33
CA PRO A 174 -5.13 19.61 1.18
C PRO A 174 -6.54 20.20 1.17
N GLN A 175 -7.16 20.27 -0.02
CA GLN A 175 -8.55 20.74 -0.15
C GLN A 175 -9.51 19.87 0.66
N ARG A 176 -9.40 18.54 0.55
CA ARG A 176 -10.31 17.60 1.24
C ARG A 176 -10.11 17.65 2.76
N VAL A 177 -8.87 17.75 3.24
CA VAL A 177 -8.58 17.93 4.67
C VAL A 177 -9.24 19.21 5.20
N LEU A 178 -9.08 20.35 4.51
CA LEU A 178 -9.70 21.61 4.90
C LEU A 178 -11.24 21.56 4.87
N GLU A 179 -11.84 20.93 3.86
CA GLU A 179 -13.29 20.76 3.79
C GLU A 179 -13.86 20.00 4.98
N TYR A 180 -13.20 18.94 5.41
CA TYR A 180 -13.62 18.15 6.57
C TYR A 180 -13.41 18.90 7.89
N LEU A 181 -12.30 19.64 8.03
CA LEU A 181 -12.05 20.51 9.18
C LEU A 181 -13.13 21.59 9.30
N HIS A 182 -13.47 22.27 8.20
CA HIS A 182 -14.51 23.29 8.20
C HIS A 182 -15.89 22.71 8.52
N LYS A 183 -16.24 21.55 7.97
CA LYS A 183 -17.52 20.88 8.32
C LYS A 183 -17.60 20.52 9.79
N ALA A 184 -16.52 20.06 10.39
CA ALA A 184 -16.45 19.72 11.81
C ALA A 184 -16.61 20.98 12.69
N CYS A 185 -15.96 22.09 12.34
CA CYS A 185 -16.13 23.36 13.04
C CYS A 185 -17.56 23.91 12.97
N LEU A 186 -18.23 23.81 11.82
CA LEU A 186 -19.62 24.27 11.66
C LEU A 186 -20.61 23.44 12.49
N LEU A 187 -20.38 22.14 12.65
CA LEU A 187 -21.20 21.30 13.52
C LEU A 187 -21.07 21.71 15.01
N TYR A 188 -19.88 22.15 15.42
CA TYR A 188 -19.63 22.60 16.81
C TYR A 188 -20.25 23.96 17.12
N THR A 189 -20.45 24.81 16.11
CA THR A 189 -21.04 26.17 16.28
C THR A 189 -22.55 26.21 16.14
N SER A 190 -23.19 25.16 15.61
CA SER A 190 -24.65 25.10 15.45
C SER A 190 -25.38 24.61 16.68
N ASP A 191 -24.69 24.07 17.70
CA ASP A 191 -25.26 23.57 18.97
C ASP A 191 -24.97 24.49 20.17
N ALA A 192 -24.49 25.72 19.95
CA ALA A 192 -24.18 26.71 20.99
C ALA A 192 -25.23 27.81 21.10
#